data_2e798f15ab65c363b038aa93a9e09679
#
_entry.id   2e798f15ab65c363b038aa93a9e09679
#
_cell.length_a   1.000
_cell.length_b   1.000
_cell.length_c   1.000
_cell.angle_alpha   90.00
_cell.angle_beta   90.00
_cell.angle_gamma   90.00
#
_symmetry.space_group_name_H-M   'P 1'
#
loop_
_entity.id
_entity.type
_entity.pdbx_description
1 polymer ?
#
loop_
_entity_poly.entity_id
_entity_poly.type
_entity_poly.pdbx_seq_one_letter_code
_entity_poly.pdbx_strand_id
1 'polypeptide(L)'
;MAEAAAKTAGAEVLSVSDLQAWYGESHILHGINFNVNAGEVVTLLGRNGAGKTTTLKSVMGIIGKRTGSIRFNGQDITRASSDKIARQGIAFCPEERGIFASLDVRENLLLPPIVRAGGLSLDQIFDLFPNLKERLNSQGTKLSGGEQQMLAIARILRTGARFLMLDEPTEGLAPVIIQQIGHTIARLKSEGFTILLVEQNFRFASTVADRYYIVEHGKVIDGFANSELSANMDKLHTYLGV
;
A
#
# COMPACT_ATOMS: atom_id res chain seq x y z
N MET A 1 13.35 -14.51 -35.56
CA MET A 1 14.02 -14.63 -34.25
C MET A 1 13.68 -13.39 -33.46
N ALA A 2 12.65 -13.47 -32.66
CA ALA A 2 12.25 -12.40 -31.74
C ALA A 2 12.57 -12.88 -30.32
N GLU A 3 13.67 -12.38 -29.80
CA GLU A 3 14.08 -12.60 -28.43
C GLU A 3 13.17 -11.73 -27.53
N ALA A 4 12.16 -12.35 -26.96
CA ALA A 4 11.30 -11.70 -25.99
C ALA A 4 12.17 -11.35 -24.78
N ALA A 5 12.39 -10.07 -24.56
CA ALA A 5 13.02 -9.54 -23.36
C ALA A 5 12.22 -10.02 -22.13
N ALA A 6 12.67 -11.07 -21.50
CA ALA A 6 12.24 -11.44 -20.17
C ALA A 6 12.62 -10.25 -19.24
N LYS A 7 11.62 -9.46 -18.86
CA LYS A 7 11.76 -8.47 -17.79
C LYS A 7 12.23 -9.26 -16.57
N THR A 8 13.49 -9.12 -16.19
CA THR A 8 14.04 -9.71 -14.96
C THR A 8 13.14 -9.29 -13.82
N ALA A 9 12.44 -10.24 -13.23
CA ALA A 9 11.69 -10.01 -11.99
C ALA A 9 12.67 -9.40 -10.98
N GLY A 10 12.33 -8.25 -10.41
CA GLY A 10 13.17 -7.60 -9.39
C GLY A 10 13.42 -8.55 -8.21
N ALA A 11 14.48 -8.30 -7.44
CA ALA A 11 14.77 -9.08 -6.24
C ALA A 11 13.58 -9.01 -5.26
N GLU A 12 13.29 -10.11 -4.56
CA GLU A 12 12.25 -10.15 -3.53
C GLU A 12 12.61 -9.18 -2.39
N VAL A 13 11.68 -8.25 -2.11
CA VAL A 13 11.83 -7.21 -1.07
C VAL A 13 11.05 -7.58 0.18
N LEU A 14 9.81 -8.06 0.02
CA LEU A 14 8.97 -8.52 1.12
C LEU A 14 8.56 -9.97 0.87
N SER A 15 8.70 -10.79 1.89
CA SER A 15 8.23 -12.18 1.92
C SER A 15 7.43 -12.41 3.19
N VAL A 16 6.22 -12.93 3.03
CA VAL A 16 5.29 -13.27 4.11
C VAL A 16 4.92 -14.74 3.97
N SER A 17 5.16 -15.52 5.03
CA SER A 17 4.91 -16.97 5.04
C SER A 17 4.18 -17.38 6.31
N ASP A 18 3.08 -18.11 6.13
CA ASP A 18 2.21 -18.64 7.18
C ASP A 18 1.86 -17.58 8.24
N LEU A 19 1.57 -16.36 7.80
CA LEU A 19 1.24 -15.27 8.71
C LEU A 19 -0.13 -15.49 9.32
N GLN A 20 -0.14 -15.61 10.65
CA GLN A 20 -1.34 -15.70 11.48
C GLN A 20 -1.40 -14.47 12.40
N ALA A 21 -2.59 -13.94 12.64
CA ALA A 21 -2.77 -12.76 13.48
C ALA A 21 -4.11 -12.77 14.21
N TRP A 22 -4.12 -12.14 15.40
CA TRP A 22 -5.29 -12.12 16.29
C TRP A 22 -5.54 -10.71 16.81
N TYR A 23 -6.82 -10.36 16.97
CA TYR A 23 -7.27 -9.28 17.83
C TYR A 23 -7.85 -9.89 19.11
N GLY A 24 -7.10 -9.78 20.23
CA GLY A 24 -7.44 -10.52 21.44
C GLY A 24 -7.48 -12.03 21.17
N GLU A 25 -8.64 -12.65 21.36
CA GLU A 25 -8.86 -14.08 21.09
C GLU A 25 -9.39 -14.36 19.67
N SER A 26 -9.78 -13.33 18.92
CA SER A 26 -10.31 -13.50 17.56
C SER A 26 -9.18 -13.73 16.58
N HIS A 27 -9.09 -14.94 16.00
CA HIS A 27 -8.14 -15.31 14.97
C HIS A 27 -8.61 -14.78 13.62
N ILE A 28 -7.85 -13.90 12.99
CA ILE A 28 -8.24 -13.20 11.75
C ILE A 28 -7.44 -13.67 10.54
N LEU A 29 -6.13 -13.84 10.69
CA LEU A 29 -5.30 -14.35 9.60
C LEU A 29 -4.95 -15.82 9.86
N HIS A 30 -5.17 -16.64 8.86
CA HIS A 30 -5.12 -18.10 8.93
C HIS A 30 -4.03 -18.69 8.01
N GLY A 31 -2.83 -18.07 7.99
CA GLY A 31 -1.70 -18.53 7.18
C GLY A 31 -1.62 -17.80 5.84
N ILE A 32 -1.52 -16.47 5.87
CA ILE A 32 -1.30 -15.62 4.69
C ILE A 32 0.10 -15.86 4.13
N ASN A 33 0.18 -16.09 2.81
CA ASN A 33 1.42 -16.28 2.07
C ASN A 33 1.43 -15.38 0.84
N PHE A 34 2.42 -14.51 0.70
CA PHE A 34 2.67 -13.71 -0.50
C PHE A 34 4.08 -13.14 -0.49
N ASN A 35 4.52 -12.64 -1.65
CA ASN A 35 5.76 -11.89 -1.75
C ASN A 35 5.61 -10.66 -2.63
N VAL A 36 6.55 -9.72 -2.50
CA VAL A 36 6.62 -8.49 -3.31
C VAL A 36 8.06 -8.32 -3.77
N ASN A 37 8.25 -8.09 -5.07
CA ASN A 37 9.58 -7.83 -5.65
C ASN A 37 9.82 -6.33 -5.80
N ALA A 38 11.08 -5.93 -5.93
CA ALA A 38 11.47 -4.54 -6.09
C ALA A 38 10.83 -3.91 -7.35
N GLY A 39 10.28 -2.70 -7.19
CA GLY A 39 9.74 -1.90 -8.30
C GLY A 39 8.39 -2.38 -8.84
N GLU A 40 7.72 -3.33 -8.20
CA GLU A 40 6.37 -3.75 -8.60
C GLU A 40 5.27 -3.16 -7.72
N VAL A 41 4.06 -3.13 -8.27
CA VAL A 41 2.81 -2.88 -7.55
C VAL A 41 2.09 -4.22 -7.38
N VAL A 42 2.04 -4.73 -6.17
CA VAL A 42 1.29 -5.94 -5.80
C VAL A 42 0.01 -5.54 -5.11
N THR A 43 -1.12 -6.11 -5.50
CA THR A 43 -2.40 -5.81 -4.87
C THR A 43 -2.95 -7.03 -4.14
N LEU A 44 -3.30 -6.84 -2.87
CA LEU A 44 -4.16 -7.77 -2.12
C LEU A 44 -5.61 -7.37 -2.38
N LEU A 45 -6.31 -8.19 -3.16
CA LEU A 45 -7.74 -8.02 -3.48
C LEU A 45 -8.59 -8.88 -2.57
N GLY A 46 -9.76 -8.40 -2.19
CA GLY A 46 -10.71 -9.17 -1.39
C GLY A 46 -11.86 -8.30 -0.89
N ARG A 47 -12.92 -8.94 -0.44
CA ARG A 47 -14.08 -8.27 0.15
C ARG A 47 -13.74 -7.64 1.50
N ASN A 48 -14.61 -6.76 2.00
CA ASN A 48 -14.47 -6.22 3.36
C ASN A 48 -14.52 -7.35 4.38
N GLY A 49 -13.63 -7.27 5.38
CA GLY A 49 -13.47 -8.33 6.38
C GLY A 49 -12.62 -9.53 5.95
N ALA A 50 -12.08 -9.57 4.72
CA ALA A 50 -11.25 -10.69 4.24
C ALA A 50 -9.89 -10.83 4.97
N GLY A 51 -9.43 -9.79 5.70
CA GLY A 51 -8.15 -9.79 6.42
C GLY A 51 -7.07 -8.92 5.77
N LYS A 52 -7.36 -8.15 4.72
CA LYS A 52 -6.41 -7.31 3.99
C LYS A 52 -5.70 -6.28 4.88
N THR A 53 -6.46 -5.40 5.52
CA THR A 53 -5.94 -4.38 6.48
C THR A 53 -5.18 -5.03 7.62
N THR A 54 -5.68 -6.16 8.16
CA THR A 54 -4.99 -6.91 9.21
C THR A 54 -3.63 -7.43 8.74
N THR A 55 -3.51 -7.83 7.47
CA THR A 55 -2.24 -8.22 6.86
C THR A 55 -1.25 -7.06 6.85
N LEU A 56 -1.64 -5.86 6.37
CA LEU A 56 -0.77 -4.68 6.39
C LEU A 56 -0.38 -4.28 7.81
N LYS A 57 -1.34 -4.24 8.74
CA LYS A 57 -1.10 -3.93 10.15
C LYS A 57 -0.18 -4.96 10.83
N SER A 58 -0.24 -6.22 10.40
CA SER A 58 0.67 -7.27 10.87
C SER A 58 2.08 -7.07 10.33
N VAL A 59 2.24 -6.78 9.03
CA VAL A 59 3.54 -6.47 8.42
C VAL A 59 4.19 -5.25 9.10
N MET A 60 3.40 -4.21 9.41
CA MET A 60 3.87 -3.01 10.15
C MET A 60 4.15 -3.25 11.63
N GLY A 61 3.89 -4.42 12.16
CA GLY A 61 4.10 -4.68 13.58
C GLY A 61 3.09 -3.99 14.53
N ILE A 62 1.96 -3.56 13.99
CA ILE A 62 0.87 -2.93 14.76
C ILE A 62 0.07 -4.00 15.51
N ILE A 63 -0.15 -5.16 14.88
CA ILE A 63 -0.81 -6.30 15.53
C ILE A 63 0.18 -7.01 16.45
N GLY A 64 -0.11 -7.01 17.76
CA GLY A 64 0.79 -7.57 18.77
C GLY A 64 0.86 -9.10 18.74
N LYS A 65 -0.28 -9.79 18.62
CA LYS A 65 -0.34 -11.27 18.60
C LYS A 65 -0.34 -11.74 17.16
N ARG A 66 0.86 -12.08 16.66
CA ARG A 66 1.08 -12.63 15.31
C ARG A 66 2.17 -13.70 15.31
N THR A 67 2.08 -14.66 14.40
CA THR A 67 3.06 -15.73 14.16
C THR A 67 3.29 -15.92 12.67
N GLY A 68 4.21 -16.81 12.30
CA GLY A 68 4.65 -17.02 10.92
C GLY A 68 5.99 -16.35 10.68
N SER A 69 6.28 -15.98 9.45
CA SER A 69 7.53 -15.31 9.06
C SER A 69 7.26 -14.11 8.17
N ILE A 70 7.82 -12.96 8.53
CA ILE A 70 7.80 -11.73 7.72
C ILE A 70 9.25 -11.30 7.53
N ARG A 71 9.72 -11.27 6.29
CA ARG A 71 11.08 -10.84 5.94
C ARG A 71 11.03 -9.64 5.01
N PHE A 72 11.84 -8.63 5.31
CA PHE A 72 11.99 -7.44 4.48
C PHE A 72 13.46 -7.23 4.13
N ASN A 73 13.79 -7.15 2.84
CA ASN A 73 15.16 -7.13 2.32
C ASN A 73 16.05 -8.24 2.94
N GLY A 74 15.48 -9.45 3.05
CA GLY A 74 16.13 -10.60 3.64
C GLY A 74 16.23 -10.61 5.18
N GLN A 75 15.86 -9.54 5.87
CA GLN A 75 15.87 -9.45 7.33
C GLN A 75 14.53 -9.89 7.91
N ASP A 76 14.55 -10.67 8.99
CA ASP A 76 13.35 -11.06 9.72
C ASP A 76 12.83 -9.87 10.55
N ILE A 77 11.59 -9.46 10.27
CA ILE A 77 10.89 -8.38 10.96
C ILE A 77 9.66 -8.87 11.73
N THR A 78 9.46 -10.18 11.82
CA THR A 78 8.25 -10.81 12.39
C THR A 78 7.93 -10.29 13.79
N ARG A 79 8.95 -10.07 14.62
CA ARG A 79 8.81 -9.58 16.00
C ARG A 79 9.26 -8.13 16.20
N ALA A 80 9.61 -7.44 15.11
CA ALA A 80 10.06 -6.06 15.22
C ALA A 80 8.89 -5.12 15.59
N SER A 81 9.18 -4.05 16.31
CA SER A 81 8.24 -2.98 16.60
C SER A 81 8.02 -2.08 15.39
N SER A 82 6.87 -1.42 15.32
CA SER A 82 6.47 -0.58 14.18
C SER A 82 7.50 0.51 13.84
N ASP A 83 8.11 1.13 14.86
CA ASP A 83 9.15 2.15 14.68
C ASP A 83 10.41 1.57 14.02
N LYS A 84 10.83 0.36 14.40
CA LYS A 84 11.97 -0.34 13.80
C LYS A 84 11.68 -0.73 12.36
N ILE A 85 10.45 -1.19 12.06
CA ILE A 85 10.01 -1.54 10.72
C ILE A 85 9.98 -0.29 9.82
N ALA A 86 9.41 0.82 10.29
CA ALA A 86 9.40 2.08 9.56
C ALA A 86 10.82 2.56 9.22
N ARG A 87 11.76 2.47 10.15
CA ARG A 87 13.19 2.83 9.93
C ARG A 87 13.90 1.95 8.90
N GLN A 88 13.36 0.77 8.59
CA GLN A 88 13.88 -0.06 7.50
C GLN A 88 13.42 0.42 6.12
N GLY A 89 12.52 1.41 6.05
CA GLY A 89 12.07 2.02 4.82
C GLY A 89 10.73 1.51 4.32
N ILE A 90 9.90 0.97 5.23
CA ILE A 90 8.49 0.66 4.98
C ILE A 90 7.64 1.84 5.47
N ALA A 91 6.75 2.36 4.63
CA ALA A 91 5.77 3.37 5.02
C ALA A 91 4.36 2.85 4.81
N PHE A 92 3.46 3.22 5.72
CA PHE A 92 2.07 2.76 5.74
C PHE A 92 1.11 3.95 5.69
N CYS A 93 0.21 3.95 4.72
CA CYS A 93 -0.92 4.85 4.63
C CYS A 93 -2.18 4.06 4.95
N PRO A 94 -2.80 4.26 6.13
CA PRO A 94 -4.00 3.54 6.53
C PRO A 94 -5.24 4.07 5.80
N GLU A 95 -6.30 3.28 5.77
CA GLU A 95 -7.61 3.62 5.23
C GLU A 95 -8.17 4.92 5.82
N GLU A 96 -8.02 5.11 7.14
CA GLU A 96 -8.46 6.30 7.86
C GLU A 96 -7.62 7.55 7.56
N ARG A 97 -6.67 7.45 6.58
CA ARG A 97 -5.73 8.51 6.14
C ARG A 97 -4.73 8.94 7.20
N GLY A 98 -5.09 8.96 8.48
CA GLY A 98 -4.23 9.29 9.63
C GLY A 98 -3.63 10.71 9.57
N ILE A 99 -4.32 11.67 8.95
CA ILE A 99 -3.90 13.06 8.96
C ILE A 99 -4.22 13.71 10.33
N PHE A 100 -3.45 14.72 10.70
CA PHE A 100 -3.72 15.49 11.90
C PHE A 100 -4.67 16.64 11.55
N ALA A 101 -5.92 16.51 11.99
CA ALA A 101 -7.03 17.38 11.60
C ALA A 101 -6.84 18.84 12.03
N SER A 102 -6.18 19.09 13.16
CA SER A 102 -5.91 20.42 13.71
C SER A 102 -4.69 21.11 13.09
N LEU A 103 -3.79 20.35 12.47
CA LEU A 103 -2.61 20.87 11.80
C LEU A 103 -2.95 21.31 10.37
N ASP A 104 -2.22 22.30 9.84
CA ASP A 104 -2.32 22.66 8.44
C ASP A 104 -1.61 21.64 7.53
N VAL A 105 -1.74 21.80 6.20
CA VAL A 105 -1.13 20.90 5.21
C VAL A 105 0.39 20.87 5.36
N ARG A 106 1.03 22.04 5.54
CA ARG A 106 2.48 22.15 5.70
C ARG A 106 2.97 21.40 6.95
N GLU A 107 2.30 21.63 8.09
CA GLU A 107 2.62 20.95 9.34
C GLU A 107 2.44 19.45 9.22
N ASN A 108 1.33 19.00 8.63
CA ASN A 108 1.11 17.58 8.34
C ASN A 108 2.22 16.97 7.50
N LEU A 109 2.69 17.66 6.45
CA LEU A 109 3.77 17.18 5.57
C LEU A 109 5.12 17.10 6.30
N LEU A 110 5.39 18.01 7.24
CA LEU A 110 6.67 18.10 7.94
C LEU A 110 6.75 17.26 9.21
N LEU A 111 5.60 16.83 9.74
CA LEU A 111 5.53 16.08 11.01
C LEU A 111 6.21 14.69 10.95
N PRO A 112 6.05 13.86 9.90
CA PRO A 112 6.70 12.56 9.87
C PRO A 112 8.22 12.70 9.85
N PRO A 113 8.95 11.92 10.68
CA PRO A 113 10.40 11.96 10.66
C PRO A 113 10.95 11.42 9.32
N ILE A 114 12.07 11.96 8.89
CA ILE A 114 12.85 11.37 7.79
C ILE A 114 13.56 10.15 8.35
N VAL A 115 13.19 8.96 7.86
CA VAL A 115 13.74 7.68 8.33
C VAL A 115 14.92 7.23 7.47
N ARG A 116 14.98 7.68 6.20
CA ARG A 116 16.05 7.39 5.24
C ARG A 116 16.28 8.58 4.31
N ALA A 117 17.48 8.62 3.71
CA ALA A 117 17.75 9.57 2.62
C ALA A 117 16.88 9.26 1.39
N GLY A 118 16.58 10.27 0.57
CA GLY A 118 15.82 10.13 -0.68
C GLY A 118 14.31 10.32 -0.54
N GLY A 119 13.84 10.87 0.58
CA GLY A 119 12.47 11.37 0.70
C GLY A 119 12.21 12.53 -0.26
N LEU A 120 10.98 12.62 -0.78
CA LEU A 120 10.61 13.68 -1.73
C LEU A 120 10.65 15.06 -1.04
N SER A 121 11.17 16.05 -1.73
CA SER A 121 11.10 17.44 -1.30
C SER A 121 9.64 17.97 -1.36
N LEU A 122 9.37 19.11 -0.74
CA LEU A 122 8.06 19.74 -0.84
C LEU A 122 7.72 20.10 -2.29
N ASP A 123 8.69 20.55 -3.08
CA ASP A 123 8.46 20.89 -4.49
C ASP A 123 8.05 19.64 -5.29
N GLN A 124 8.75 18.51 -5.10
CA GLN A 124 8.38 17.24 -5.73
C GLN A 124 6.99 16.74 -5.28
N ILE A 125 6.62 16.93 -4.01
CA ILE A 125 5.28 16.64 -3.51
C ILE A 125 4.23 17.53 -4.19
N PHE A 126 4.51 18.81 -4.38
CA PHE A 126 3.57 19.73 -5.04
C PHE A 126 3.48 19.51 -6.55
N ASP A 127 4.50 18.94 -7.17
CA ASP A 127 4.44 18.46 -8.57
C ASP A 127 3.53 17.22 -8.72
N LEU A 128 3.49 16.36 -7.68
CA LEU A 128 2.56 15.21 -7.63
C LEU A 128 1.13 15.62 -7.26
N PHE A 129 1.01 16.58 -6.34
CA PHE A 129 -0.24 17.01 -5.74
C PHE A 129 -0.35 18.56 -5.72
N PRO A 130 -0.57 19.21 -6.88
CA PRO A 130 -0.59 20.68 -6.98
C PRO A 130 -1.63 21.34 -6.05
N ASN A 131 -2.77 20.69 -5.85
CA ASN A 131 -3.83 21.15 -4.97
C ASN A 131 -3.39 21.26 -3.49
N LEU A 132 -2.43 20.48 -3.03
CA LEU A 132 -1.88 20.60 -1.68
C LEU A 132 -1.09 21.90 -1.51
N LYS A 133 -0.45 22.39 -2.58
CA LYS A 133 0.27 23.68 -2.58
C LYS A 133 -0.71 24.84 -2.38
N GLU A 134 -1.86 24.80 -3.06
CA GLU A 134 -2.91 25.84 -2.93
C GLU A 134 -3.55 25.84 -1.54
N ARG A 135 -3.54 24.70 -0.87
CA ARG A 135 -4.13 24.47 0.45
C ARG A 135 -3.12 24.50 1.59
N LEU A 136 -1.89 24.94 1.36
CA LEU A 136 -0.73 24.79 2.26
C LEU A 136 -1.01 25.22 3.70
N ASN A 137 -1.75 26.31 3.89
CA ASN A 137 -2.12 26.87 5.20
C ASN A 137 -3.54 26.47 5.63
N SER A 138 -4.20 25.54 4.94
CA SER A 138 -5.53 25.04 5.31
C SER A 138 -5.41 23.92 6.33
N GLN A 139 -6.20 23.96 7.39
CA GLN A 139 -6.28 22.87 8.35
C GLN A 139 -6.82 21.58 7.71
N GLY A 140 -6.39 20.44 8.21
CA GLY A 140 -6.81 19.13 7.73
C GLY A 140 -8.33 18.93 7.71
N THR A 141 -9.05 19.52 8.68
CA THR A 141 -10.53 19.50 8.75
C THR A 141 -11.23 20.25 7.61
N LYS A 142 -10.51 21.16 6.93
CA LYS A 142 -11.05 21.96 5.81
C LYS A 142 -10.76 21.36 4.44
N LEU A 143 -10.06 20.24 4.40
CA LEU A 143 -9.75 19.51 3.18
C LEU A 143 -10.91 18.58 2.80
N SER A 144 -11.17 18.46 1.50
CA SER A 144 -12.04 17.40 0.97
C SER A 144 -11.44 16.02 1.23
N GLY A 145 -12.26 14.95 1.16
CA GLY A 145 -11.77 13.59 1.35
C GLY A 145 -10.62 13.22 0.40
N GLY A 146 -10.66 13.69 -0.85
CA GLY A 146 -9.60 13.49 -1.82
C GLY A 146 -8.31 14.24 -1.47
N GLU A 147 -8.40 15.50 -1.04
CA GLU A 147 -7.24 16.28 -0.59
C GLU A 147 -6.61 15.66 0.66
N GLN A 148 -7.41 15.15 1.59
CA GLN A 148 -6.92 14.41 2.76
C GLN A 148 -6.18 13.13 2.37
N GLN A 149 -6.68 12.39 1.38
CA GLN A 149 -6.02 11.18 0.88
C GLN A 149 -4.69 11.50 0.21
N MET A 150 -4.65 12.54 -0.63
CA MET A 150 -3.41 13.02 -1.24
C MET A 150 -2.40 13.46 -0.19
N LEU A 151 -2.86 14.16 0.86
CA LEU A 151 -2.01 14.57 1.97
C LEU A 151 -1.46 13.36 2.73
N ALA A 152 -2.27 12.32 2.97
CA ALA A 152 -1.84 11.10 3.64
C ALA A 152 -0.73 10.38 2.85
N ILE A 153 -0.89 10.26 1.52
CA ILE A 153 0.14 9.68 0.65
C ILE A 153 1.39 10.58 0.61
N ALA A 154 1.22 11.89 0.45
CA ALA A 154 2.32 12.85 0.40
C ALA A 154 3.21 12.80 1.65
N ARG A 155 2.61 12.65 2.83
CA ARG A 155 3.33 12.55 4.11
C ARG A 155 4.31 11.38 4.14
N ILE A 156 3.90 10.20 3.68
CA ILE A 156 4.76 9.02 3.71
C ILE A 156 5.88 9.11 2.67
N LEU A 157 5.68 9.81 1.55
CA LEU A 157 6.71 10.00 0.51
C LEU A 157 7.88 10.87 1.00
N ARG A 158 7.65 11.73 1.99
CA ARG A 158 8.72 12.55 2.60
C ARG A 158 9.66 11.78 3.50
N THR A 159 9.25 10.63 4.02
CA THR A 159 10.02 9.86 5.01
C THR A 159 11.31 9.23 4.46
N GLY A 160 11.43 9.11 3.15
CA GLY A 160 12.53 8.38 2.48
C GLY A 160 12.27 6.89 2.32
N ALA A 161 11.11 6.38 2.75
CA ALA A 161 10.70 5.01 2.50
C ALA A 161 10.49 4.79 0.99
N ARG A 162 10.93 3.62 0.49
CA ARG A 162 10.75 3.21 -0.91
C ARG A 162 9.80 2.02 -1.07
N PHE A 163 9.39 1.41 0.04
CA PHE A 163 8.33 0.42 0.10
C PHE A 163 7.10 1.05 0.73
N LEU A 164 6.03 1.20 -0.05
CA LEU A 164 4.81 1.84 0.39
C LEU A 164 3.70 0.81 0.55
N MET A 165 2.99 0.85 1.67
CA MET A 165 1.77 0.08 1.88
C MET A 165 0.59 1.04 1.92
N LEU A 166 -0.37 0.84 1.02
CA LEU A 166 -1.56 1.68 0.86
C LEU A 166 -2.81 0.84 1.13
N ASP A 167 -3.59 1.25 2.13
CA ASP A 167 -4.78 0.54 2.57
C ASP A 167 -6.04 1.26 2.03
N GLU A 168 -6.69 0.66 1.05
CA GLU A 168 -7.91 1.14 0.37
C GLU A 168 -7.87 2.63 0.00
N PRO A 169 -6.83 3.09 -0.72
CA PRO A 169 -6.61 4.53 -0.94
C PRO A 169 -7.69 5.18 -1.82
N THR A 170 -8.58 4.41 -2.44
CA THR A 170 -9.63 4.95 -3.33
C THR A 170 -11.01 4.94 -2.70
N GLU A 171 -11.16 4.40 -1.47
CA GLU A 171 -12.47 4.25 -0.86
C GLU A 171 -13.18 5.58 -0.60
N GLY A 172 -14.45 5.64 -1.03
CA GLY A 172 -15.32 6.81 -0.83
C GLY A 172 -14.90 8.07 -1.59
N LEU A 173 -14.03 7.95 -2.62
CA LEU A 173 -13.53 9.08 -3.38
C LEU A 173 -14.22 9.24 -4.74
N ALA A 174 -14.26 10.48 -5.22
CA ALA A 174 -14.78 10.79 -6.55
C ALA A 174 -13.87 10.20 -7.66
N PRO A 175 -14.43 9.80 -8.83
CA PRO A 175 -13.69 9.16 -9.92
C PRO A 175 -12.45 9.94 -10.38
N VAL A 176 -12.51 11.27 -10.40
CA VAL A 176 -11.38 12.13 -10.79
C VAL A 176 -10.20 12.00 -9.81
N ILE A 177 -10.48 11.85 -8.52
CA ILE A 177 -9.46 11.65 -7.49
C ILE A 177 -8.86 10.26 -7.59
N ILE A 178 -9.69 9.23 -7.84
CA ILE A 178 -9.22 7.86 -8.07
C ILE A 178 -8.24 7.82 -9.24
N GLN A 179 -8.55 8.49 -10.34
CA GLN A 179 -7.64 8.59 -11.50
C GLN A 179 -6.32 9.29 -11.13
N GLN A 180 -6.38 10.37 -10.35
CA GLN A 180 -5.19 11.08 -9.89
C GLN A 180 -4.30 10.20 -9.00
N ILE A 181 -4.89 9.43 -8.09
CA ILE A 181 -4.17 8.44 -7.27
C ILE A 181 -3.51 7.38 -8.17
N GLY A 182 -4.22 6.89 -9.18
CA GLY A 182 -3.67 5.93 -10.15
C GLY A 182 -2.45 6.48 -10.90
N HIS A 183 -2.52 7.71 -11.40
CA HIS A 183 -1.39 8.37 -12.04
C HIS A 183 -0.22 8.55 -11.07
N THR A 184 -0.50 8.89 -9.81
CA THR A 184 0.54 9.01 -8.78
C THR A 184 1.23 7.67 -8.53
N ILE A 185 0.48 6.58 -8.37
CA ILE A 185 1.03 5.22 -8.19
C ILE A 185 1.90 4.82 -9.39
N ALA A 186 1.42 5.05 -10.62
CA ALA A 186 2.18 4.75 -11.83
C ALA A 186 3.50 5.55 -11.91
N ARG A 187 3.47 6.83 -11.55
CA ARG A 187 4.67 7.67 -11.49
C ARG A 187 5.64 7.20 -10.42
N LEU A 188 5.17 6.93 -9.20
CA LEU A 188 6.02 6.42 -8.12
C LEU A 188 6.68 5.09 -8.51
N LYS A 189 5.95 4.18 -9.15
CA LYS A 189 6.49 2.93 -9.69
C LYS A 189 7.61 3.22 -10.69
N SER A 190 7.42 4.14 -11.63
CA SER A 190 8.44 4.52 -12.61
C SER A 190 9.70 5.13 -11.97
N GLU A 191 9.58 5.72 -10.79
CA GLU A 191 10.67 6.26 -9.97
C GLU A 191 11.31 5.19 -9.03
N GLY A 192 10.93 3.91 -9.19
CA GLY A 192 11.50 2.77 -8.48
C GLY A 192 10.93 2.49 -7.10
N PHE A 193 9.76 3.05 -6.78
CA PHE A 193 9.03 2.64 -5.57
C PHE A 193 8.43 1.24 -5.74
N THR A 194 8.39 0.50 -4.65
CA THR A 194 7.67 -0.77 -4.53
C THR A 194 6.40 -0.52 -3.74
N ILE A 195 5.26 -1.02 -4.20
CA ILE A 195 3.96 -0.70 -3.59
C ILE A 195 3.19 -1.99 -3.31
N LEU A 196 2.78 -2.17 -2.07
CA LEU A 196 1.79 -3.14 -1.66
C LEU A 196 0.46 -2.41 -1.45
N LEU A 197 -0.48 -2.67 -2.33
CA LEU A 197 -1.80 -2.05 -2.37
C LEU A 197 -2.83 -3.01 -1.80
N VAL A 198 -3.68 -2.55 -0.92
CA VAL A 198 -4.90 -3.25 -0.52
C VAL A 198 -6.08 -2.56 -1.16
N GLU A 199 -6.94 -3.32 -1.85
CA GLU A 199 -8.11 -2.77 -2.53
C GLU A 199 -9.29 -3.77 -2.56
N GLN A 200 -10.48 -3.22 -2.60
CA GLN A 200 -11.68 -3.91 -3.01
C GLN A 200 -12.08 -3.52 -4.44
N ASN A 201 -11.71 -2.29 -4.84
CA ASN A 201 -12.01 -1.77 -6.18
C ASN A 201 -11.10 -2.40 -7.23
N PHE A 202 -11.54 -3.56 -7.76
CA PHE A 202 -10.82 -4.28 -8.80
C PHE A 202 -10.55 -3.43 -10.04
N ARG A 203 -11.52 -2.60 -10.49
CA ARG A 203 -11.35 -1.75 -11.68
C ARG A 203 -10.19 -0.78 -11.52
N PHE A 204 -10.04 -0.20 -10.34
CA PHE A 204 -8.88 0.64 -10.03
C PHE A 204 -7.59 -0.19 -9.96
N ALA A 205 -7.60 -1.28 -9.20
CA ALA A 205 -6.42 -2.13 -9.03
C ALA A 205 -5.88 -2.61 -10.40
N SER A 206 -6.76 -2.94 -11.35
CA SER A 206 -6.36 -3.40 -12.69
C SER A 206 -5.61 -2.36 -13.52
N THR A 207 -5.71 -1.08 -13.19
CA THR A 207 -4.99 -0.01 -13.89
C THR A 207 -3.56 0.21 -13.40
N VAL A 208 -3.20 -0.29 -12.21
CA VAL A 208 -1.92 0.00 -11.57
C VAL A 208 -1.10 -1.22 -11.19
N ALA A 209 -1.73 -2.36 -10.92
CA ALA A 209 -1.07 -3.56 -10.40
C ALA A 209 -0.29 -4.34 -11.46
N ASP A 210 0.80 -4.98 -11.03
CA ASP A 210 1.56 -5.97 -11.79
C ASP A 210 1.11 -7.40 -11.46
N ARG A 211 0.77 -7.63 -10.18
CA ARG A 211 0.32 -8.92 -9.65
C ARG A 211 -0.78 -8.75 -8.63
N TYR A 212 -1.56 -9.79 -8.49
CA TYR A 212 -2.67 -9.87 -7.54
C TYR A 212 -2.52 -11.06 -6.63
N TYR A 213 -2.94 -10.91 -5.39
CA TYR A 213 -3.26 -11.98 -4.47
C TYR A 213 -4.70 -11.80 -4.00
N ILE A 214 -5.51 -12.84 -4.12
CA ILE A 214 -6.90 -12.82 -3.67
C ILE A 214 -6.95 -13.28 -2.22
N VAL A 215 -7.48 -12.42 -1.36
CA VAL A 215 -7.60 -12.68 0.08
C VAL A 215 -9.07 -12.96 0.42
N GLU A 216 -9.31 -14.08 1.06
CA GLU A 216 -10.63 -14.48 1.56
C GLU A 216 -10.47 -15.20 2.90
N HIS A 217 -11.30 -14.84 3.89
CA HIS A 217 -11.31 -15.45 5.22
C HIS A 217 -9.91 -15.59 5.85
N GLY A 218 -9.09 -14.56 5.76
CA GLY A 218 -7.75 -14.54 6.35
C GLY A 218 -6.71 -15.41 5.65
N LYS A 219 -6.94 -15.83 4.40
CA LYS A 219 -6.03 -16.63 3.58
C LYS A 219 -5.85 -16.01 2.21
N VAL A 220 -4.71 -16.25 1.59
CA VAL A 220 -4.53 -16.07 0.15
C VAL A 220 -5.05 -17.34 -0.53
N ILE A 221 -6.07 -17.19 -1.37
CA ILE A 221 -6.74 -18.31 -2.05
C ILE A 221 -6.34 -18.44 -3.53
N ASP A 222 -5.85 -17.37 -4.13
CA ASP A 222 -5.35 -17.37 -5.52
C ASP A 222 -4.33 -16.24 -5.70
N GLY A 223 -3.51 -16.31 -6.76
CA GLY A 223 -2.57 -15.25 -7.13
C GLY A 223 -2.12 -15.38 -8.58
N PHE A 224 -2.06 -14.25 -9.31
CA PHE A 224 -1.70 -14.23 -10.73
C PHE A 224 -1.12 -12.87 -11.15
N ALA A 225 -0.41 -12.86 -12.26
CA ALA A 225 0.13 -11.64 -12.87
C ALA A 225 -0.95 -10.85 -13.62
N ASN A 226 -0.75 -9.54 -13.81
CA ASN A 226 -1.66 -8.70 -14.58
C ASN A 226 -1.83 -9.18 -16.05
N SER A 227 -0.81 -9.81 -16.62
CA SER A 227 -0.90 -10.42 -17.95
C SER A 227 -1.91 -11.57 -18.03
N GLU A 228 -2.26 -12.19 -16.90
CA GLU A 228 -3.21 -13.30 -16.80
C GLU A 228 -4.62 -12.83 -16.39
N LEU A 229 -4.81 -11.52 -16.25
CA LEU A 229 -6.04 -10.92 -15.75
C LEU A 229 -7.28 -11.37 -16.53
N SER A 230 -7.21 -11.30 -17.86
CA SER A 230 -8.35 -11.66 -18.73
C SER A 230 -8.77 -13.13 -18.56
N ALA A 231 -7.83 -14.03 -18.31
CA ALA A 231 -8.10 -15.44 -18.08
C ALA A 231 -8.70 -15.73 -16.68
N ASN A 232 -8.55 -14.80 -15.73
CA ASN A 232 -9.01 -14.95 -14.36
C ASN A 232 -10.25 -14.11 -14.02
N MET A 233 -10.85 -13.43 -15.01
CA MET A 233 -12.01 -12.54 -14.79
C MET A 233 -13.19 -13.24 -14.11
N ASP A 234 -13.57 -14.42 -14.55
CA ASP A 234 -14.71 -15.17 -13.97
C ASP A 234 -14.46 -15.55 -12.50
N LYS A 235 -13.22 -15.90 -12.17
CA LYS A 235 -12.84 -16.17 -10.77
C LYS A 235 -12.93 -14.90 -9.93
N LEU A 236 -12.45 -13.75 -10.45
CA LEU A 236 -12.53 -12.48 -9.77
C LEU A 236 -13.98 -12.05 -9.50
N HIS A 237 -14.86 -12.21 -10.47
CA HIS A 237 -16.28 -11.96 -10.27
C HIS A 237 -16.86 -12.82 -9.14
N THR A 238 -16.46 -14.09 -9.07
CA THR A 238 -16.89 -15.00 -8.01
C THR A 238 -16.35 -14.58 -6.63
N TYR A 239 -15.05 -14.29 -6.52
CA TYR A 239 -14.40 -13.96 -5.24
C TYR A 239 -14.78 -12.58 -4.71
N LEU A 240 -14.93 -11.60 -5.59
CA LEU A 240 -15.24 -10.21 -5.20
C LEU A 240 -16.75 -9.93 -5.15
N GLY A 241 -17.57 -10.77 -5.79
CA GLY A 241 -19.03 -10.61 -5.84
C GLY A 241 -19.47 -9.44 -6.74
N VAL A 242 -18.75 -9.18 -7.83
CA VAL A 242 -19.00 -8.09 -8.79
C VAL A 242 -19.28 -8.64 -10.17
#